data_2401bef0c1d8f4ac1ebabbfa785c5b06
#
_entry.id   2401bef0c1d8f4ac1ebabbfa785c5b06
#
_cell.length_a   1.000
_cell.length_b   1.000
_cell.length_c   1.000
_cell.angle_alpha   90.00
_cell.angle_beta   90.00
_cell.angle_gamma   90.00
#
_symmetry.space_group_name_H-M   'P 1'
#
loop_
_entity.id
_entity.type
_entity.pdbx_description
1 polymer ?
#
loop_
_entity_poly.entity_id
_entity_poly.type
_entity_poly.pdbx_seq_one_letter_code
_entity_poly.pdbx_strand_id
1 'polypeptide(L)'
;YMIMKTLRSIFFLSLCLLLSVAGYAGDKASFLKKQFTARDGYQLNYRVLYPRDYNPAQKYPVILFLHGAGERGSDNEAQLVHGGDMFASFENQTKYPAIIIAPQCPAEKTWSEYKGLNAGKEGKRLRSEVPENVDRKL
;
A
#
# COMPACT_ATOMS: atom_id res chain seq x y z
N TYR A 1 34.64 25.57 33.05
CA TYR A 1 34.42 26.18 31.76
C TYR A 1 34.58 25.14 30.60
N MET A 2 35.57 24.27 30.65
CA MET A 2 35.85 23.22 29.65
C MET A 2 34.78 22.12 29.64
N ILE A 3 34.32 21.70 30.83
CA ILE A 3 33.26 20.66 31.00
C ILE A 3 31.92 21.14 30.42
N MET A 4 31.56 22.42 30.57
CA MET A 4 30.32 22.96 30.00
C MET A 4 30.34 23.01 28.44
N LYS A 5 31.50 23.21 27.82
CA LYS A 5 31.63 23.22 26.37
C LYS A 5 31.47 21.78 25.79
N THR A 6 32.02 20.77 26.46
CA THR A 6 31.89 19.37 26.06
C THR A 6 30.45 18.86 26.23
N LEU A 7 29.75 19.23 27.33
CA LEU A 7 28.33 18.87 27.50
C LEU A 7 27.43 19.47 26.41
N ARG A 8 27.65 20.73 26.06
CA ARG A 8 26.90 21.40 24.97
C ARG A 8 27.15 20.72 23.60
N SER A 9 28.38 20.33 23.31
CA SER A 9 28.72 19.64 22.06
C SER A 9 28.07 18.26 21.99
N ILE A 10 28.04 17.49 23.07
CA ILE A 10 27.40 16.18 23.15
C ILE A 10 25.88 16.32 22.99
N PHE A 11 25.27 17.35 23.60
CA PHE A 11 23.82 17.61 23.48
C PHE A 11 23.42 17.97 22.04
N PHE A 12 24.22 18.80 21.35
CA PHE A 12 23.99 19.15 19.94
C PHE A 12 24.18 17.95 19.01
N LEU A 13 25.19 17.10 19.25
CA LEU A 13 25.41 15.88 18.47
C LEU A 13 24.26 14.87 18.66
N SER A 14 23.78 14.71 19.88
CA SER A 14 22.62 13.84 20.20
C SER A 14 21.33 14.37 19.58
N LEU A 15 21.11 15.69 19.61
CA LEU A 15 19.93 16.31 19.00
C LEU A 15 19.94 16.18 17.46
N CYS A 16 21.10 16.32 16.83
CA CYS A 16 21.23 16.11 15.38
C CYS A 16 20.99 14.63 14.99
N LEU A 17 21.41 13.66 15.82
CA LEU A 17 21.17 12.24 15.57
C LEU A 17 19.69 11.86 15.69
N LEU A 18 18.93 12.52 16.57
CA LEU A 18 17.49 12.31 16.75
C LEU A 18 16.66 12.90 15.60
N LEU A 19 17.15 13.94 14.94
CA LEU A 19 16.48 14.57 13.80
C LEU A 19 16.67 13.81 12.49
N SER A 20 17.66 12.93 12.40
CA SER A 20 17.95 12.16 11.17
C SER A 20 17.11 10.89 11.00
N VAL A 21 16.36 10.45 12.02
CA VAL A 21 15.54 9.23 11.95
C VAL A 21 14.09 9.49 11.48
N ALA A 22 13.66 10.75 11.41
CA ALA A 22 12.28 11.10 11.04
C ALA A 22 11.95 11.01 9.53
N GLY A 23 12.90 10.62 8.68
CA GLY A 23 12.78 10.73 7.23
C GLY A 23 12.40 9.45 6.46
N TYR A 24 12.26 8.30 7.11
CA TYR A 24 12.10 7.02 6.41
C TYR A 24 10.67 6.44 6.38
N ALA A 25 9.78 6.91 7.22
CA ALA A 25 8.39 6.47 7.18
C ALA A 25 7.64 7.20 6.06
N GLY A 26 7.08 6.47 5.12
CA GLY A 26 6.15 7.04 4.14
C GLY A 26 4.89 7.55 4.85
N ASP A 27 4.37 8.70 4.40
CA ASP A 27 3.15 9.27 4.96
C ASP A 27 1.92 8.71 4.23
N LYS A 28 1.18 7.83 4.88
CA LYS A 28 -0.11 7.30 4.37
C LYS A 28 -1.14 8.41 4.09
N ALA A 29 -1.00 9.59 4.71
CA ALA A 29 -1.85 10.74 4.43
C ALA A 29 -1.68 11.27 2.99
N SER A 30 -0.58 10.93 2.32
CA SER A 30 -0.38 11.23 0.89
C SER A 30 -1.36 10.49 -0.03
N PHE A 31 -1.98 9.41 0.43
CA PHE A 31 -3.00 8.70 -0.32
C PHE A 31 -4.34 9.44 -0.28
N LEU A 32 -4.79 9.91 -1.42
CA LEU A 32 -6.07 10.60 -1.55
C LEU A 32 -7.24 9.62 -1.42
N LYS A 33 -8.26 9.96 -0.62
CA LYS A 33 -9.51 9.22 -0.54
C LYS A 33 -10.34 9.47 -1.79
N LYS A 34 -10.81 8.40 -2.42
CA LYS A 34 -11.66 8.41 -3.61
C LYS A 34 -12.76 7.37 -3.47
N GLN A 35 -13.82 7.55 -4.24
CA GLN A 35 -14.90 6.59 -4.38
C GLN A 35 -15.23 6.42 -5.86
N PHE A 36 -15.37 5.19 -6.29
CA PHE A 36 -15.87 4.82 -7.60
C PHE A 36 -17.35 4.45 -7.47
N THR A 37 -18.18 4.93 -8.38
CA THR A 37 -19.58 4.54 -8.49
C THR A 37 -19.80 3.87 -9.84
N ALA A 38 -20.18 2.59 -9.81
CA ALA A 38 -20.51 1.84 -11.01
C ALA A 38 -21.89 2.23 -11.56
N ARG A 39 -22.20 1.80 -12.78
CA ARG A 39 -23.47 2.15 -13.47
C ARG A 39 -24.71 1.63 -12.74
N ASP A 40 -24.58 0.53 -12.01
CA ASP A 40 -25.64 -0.08 -11.19
C ASP A 40 -25.79 0.57 -9.80
N GLY A 41 -25.01 1.64 -9.54
CA GLY A 41 -25.00 2.33 -8.26
C GLY A 41 -24.07 1.71 -7.20
N TYR A 42 -23.36 0.61 -7.51
CA TYR A 42 -22.37 0.03 -6.60
C TYR A 42 -21.25 1.01 -6.34
N GLN A 43 -20.88 1.18 -5.06
CA GLN A 43 -19.81 2.10 -4.64
C GLN A 43 -18.62 1.31 -4.11
N LEU A 44 -17.42 1.71 -4.54
CA LEU A 44 -16.17 1.15 -4.09
C LEU A 44 -15.25 2.26 -3.59
N ASN A 45 -14.88 2.21 -2.32
CA ASN A 45 -13.89 3.09 -1.75
C ASN A 45 -12.49 2.67 -2.22
N TYR A 46 -11.65 3.65 -2.54
CA TYR A 46 -10.26 3.40 -2.89
C TYR A 46 -9.36 4.58 -2.51
N ARG A 47 -8.07 4.30 -2.43
CA ARG A 47 -7.03 5.29 -2.21
C ARG A 47 -6.16 5.41 -3.45
N VAL A 48 -5.69 6.62 -3.73
CA VAL A 48 -4.75 6.88 -4.83
C VAL A 48 -3.55 7.63 -4.30
N LEU A 49 -2.36 7.11 -4.63
CA LEU A 49 -1.11 7.82 -4.45
C LEU A 49 -0.54 8.17 -5.82
N TYR A 50 -0.32 9.46 -6.05
CA TYR A 50 0.40 9.93 -7.22
C TYR A 50 1.91 9.97 -6.94
N PRO A 51 2.77 9.86 -7.97
CA PRO A 51 4.20 10.10 -7.81
C PRO A 51 4.47 11.47 -7.19
N ARG A 52 5.55 11.61 -6.44
CA ARG A 52 5.91 12.83 -5.71
C ARG A 52 5.89 14.08 -6.57
N ASP A 53 6.50 14.02 -7.75
CA ASP A 53 6.55 15.13 -8.72
C ASP A 53 5.62 14.85 -9.89
N TYR A 54 4.37 14.50 -9.59
CA TYR A 54 3.38 14.11 -10.59
C TYR A 54 3.15 15.19 -11.63
N ASN A 55 3.38 14.84 -12.90
CA ASN A 55 3.08 15.68 -14.04
C ASN A 55 2.02 15.00 -14.91
N PRO A 56 0.80 15.59 -15.07
CA PRO A 56 -0.28 14.98 -15.83
C PRO A 56 0.02 14.83 -17.33
N ALA A 57 1.05 15.52 -17.85
CA ALA A 57 1.50 15.36 -19.24
C ALA A 57 2.41 14.14 -19.45
N GLN A 58 2.85 13.48 -18.36
CA GLN A 58 3.68 12.27 -18.41
C GLN A 58 2.84 11.01 -18.20
N LYS A 59 3.33 9.89 -18.73
CA LYS A 59 2.76 8.55 -18.48
C LYS A 59 3.51 7.89 -17.33
N TYR A 60 2.77 7.30 -16.41
CA TYR A 60 3.32 6.56 -15.27
C TYR A 60 2.80 5.13 -15.27
N PRO A 61 3.59 4.18 -14.78
CA PRO A 61 3.06 2.85 -14.44
C PRO A 61 1.92 2.98 -13.44
N VAL A 62 0.94 2.07 -13.53
CA VAL A 62 -0.15 1.97 -12.56
C VAL A 62 0.00 0.67 -11.80
N ILE A 63 0.01 0.75 -10.48
CA ILE A 63 0.02 -0.41 -9.59
C ILE A 63 -1.35 -0.51 -8.93
N LEU A 64 -2.03 -1.63 -9.13
CA LEU A 64 -3.23 -1.99 -8.39
C LEU A 64 -2.81 -2.81 -7.18
N PHE A 65 -2.97 -2.24 -5.98
CA PHE A 65 -2.65 -2.92 -4.73
C PHE A 65 -3.91 -3.48 -4.09
N LEU A 66 -3.98 -4.81 -3.98
CA LEU A 66 -5.08 -5.52 -3.34
C LEU A 66 -4.63 -6.03 -1.96
N HIS A 67 -5.28 -5.53 -0.92
CA HIS A 67 -5.00 -5.88 0.48
C HIS A 67 -5.47 -7.29 0.85
N GLY A 68 -5.10 -7.77 2.03
CA GLY A 68 -5.51 -9.06 2.57
C GLY A 68 -6.94 -9.08 3.13
N ALA A 69 -7.36 -10.24 3.64
CA ALA A 69 -8.71 -10.43 4.16
C ALA A 69 -9.00 -9.62 5.44
N GLY A 70 -7.97 -9.29 6.21
CA GLY A 70 -8.10 -8.53 7.46
C GLY A 70 -8.44 -7.05 7.28
N GLU A 71 -8.12 -6.47 6.11
CA GLU A 71 -8.26 -5.05 5.81
C GLU A 71 -9.57 -4.73 5.07
N ARG A 72 -10.47 -5.71 4.93
CA ARG A 72 -11.81 -5.52 4.37
C ARG A 72 -12.63 -4.58 5.24
N GLY A 73 -13.50 -3.80 4.61
CA GLY A 73 -14.35 -2.86 5.32
C GLY A 73 -14.84 -1.73 4.45
N SER A 74 -15.17 -0.60 5.09
CA SER A 74 -15.71 0.59 4.42
C SER A 74 -15.11 1.91 4.92
N ASP A 75 -14.10 1.83 5.80
CA ASP A 75 -13.46 3.01 6.40
C ASP A 75 -12.55 3.77 5.44
N ASN A 76 -12.19 3.16 4.32
CA ASN A 76 -11.22 3.68 3.35
C ASN A 76 -9.84 3.99 3.98
N GLU A 77 -9.44 3.20 4.97
CA GLU A 77 -8.18 3.34 5.74
C GLU A 77 -7.44 2.01 5.85
N ALA A 78 -8.13 0.93 6.26
CA ALA A 78 -7.52 -0.34 6.60
C ALA A 78 -6.71 -0.95 5.44
N GLN A 79 -7.08 -0.72 4.19
CA GLN A 79 -6.34 -1.22 3.02
C GLN A 79 -4.87 -0.74 2.94
N LEU A 80 -4.51 0.32 3.67
CA LEU A 80 -3.15 0.86 3.70
C LEU A 80 -2.31 0.38 4.89
N VAL A 81 -2.88 -0.40 5.79
CA VAL A 81 -2.18 -0.88 7.01
C VAL A 81 -0.91 -1.63 6.65
N HIS A 82 -0.97 -2.51 5.65
CA HIS A 82 0.17 -3.26 5.16
C HIS A 82 0.56 -2.76 3.76
N GLY A 83 1.69 -2.07 3.67
CA GLY A 83 2.25 -1.59 2.40
C GLY A 83 2.06 -0.11 2.11
N GLY A 84 1.13 0.59 2.75
CA GLY A 84 0.91 2.02 2.52
C GLY A 84 2.18 2.85 2.73
N ASP A 85 2.90 2.62 3.84
CA ASP A 85 4.16 3.31 4.15
C ASP A 85 5.26 3.01 3.14
N MET A 86 5.34 1.76 2.66
CA MET A 86 6.31 1.35 1.66
C MET A 86 6.10 2.12 0.34
N PHE A 87 4.87 2.17 -0.16
CA PHE A 87 4.56 2.91 -1.39
C PHE A 87 4.77 4.42 -1.23
N ALA A 88 4.46 4.99 -0.07
CA ALA A 88 4.59 6.40 0.21
C ALA A 88 6.01 6.82 0.62
N SER A 89 6.94 5.89 0.81
CA SER A 89 8.31 6.22 1.21
C SER A 89 9.00 7.09 0.16
N PHE A 90 9.83 8.03 0.63
CA PHE A 90 10.60 8.92 -0.24
C PHE A 90 11.45 8.14 -1.26
N GLU A 91 12.10 7.08 -0.79
CA GLU A 91 12.95 6.24 -1.63
C GLU A 91 12.16 5.60 -2.78
N ASN A 92 11.04 4.95 -2.48
CA ASN A 92 10.23 4.28 -3.50
C ASN A 92 9.57 5.28 -4.45
N GLN A 93 9.09 6.41 -3.93
CA GLN A 93 8.50 7.47 -4.75
C GLN A 93 9.51 8.10 -5.72
N THR A 94 10.80 8.17 -5.34
CA THR A 94 11.88 8.71 -6.18
C THR A 94 12.38 7.68 -7.19
N LYS A 95 12.58 6.43 -6.73
CA LYS A 95 13.21 5.38 -7.54
C LYS A 95 12.23 4.70 -8.49
N TYR A 96 10.96 4.60 -8.09
CA TYR A 96 9.92 3.89 -8.82
C TYR A 96 8.63 4.72 -8.91
N PRO A 97 8.66 5.87 -9.61
CA PRO A 97 7.48 6.72 -9.70
C PRO A 97 6.33 5.99 -10.41
N ALA A 98 5.22 5.78 -9.69
CA ALA A 98 4.04 5.08 -10.18
C ALA A 98 2.78 5.68 -9.57
N ILE A 99 1.63 5.53 -10.23
CA ILE A 99 0.32 5.79 -9.64
C ILE A 99 -0.12 4.51 -8.94
N ILE A 100 -0.36 4.58 -7.63
CA ILE A 100 -0.84 3.45 -6.84
C ILE A 100 -2.34 3.60 -6.62
N ILE A 101 -3.10 2.55 -6.94
CA ILE A 101 -4.55 2.48 -6.68
C ILE A 101 -4.77 1.35 -5.68
N ALA A 102 -5.30 1.68 -4.51
CA ALA A 102 -5.58 0.73 -3.43
C ALA A 102 -7.09 0.73 -3.10
N PRO A 103 -7.91 -0.08 -3.76
CA PRO A 103 -9.32 -0.23 -3.41
C PRO A 103 -9.47 -0.95 -2.09
N GLN A 104 -10.60 -0.74 -1.40
CA GLN A 104 -10.98 -1.50 -0.21
C GLN A 104 -12.09 -2.47 -0.54
N CYS A 105 -11.83 -3.76 -0.34
CA CYS A 105 -12.84 -4.80 -0.48
C CYS A 105 -13.87 -4.68 0.65
N PRO A 106 -15.17 -4.67 0.38
CA PRO A 106 -16.19 -4.69 1.42
C PRO A 106 -16.07 -5.90 2.34
N ALA A 107 -16.55 -5.78 3.58
CA ALA A 107 -16.39 -6.81 4.61
C ALA A 107 -16.98 -8.16 4.21
N GLU A 108 -18.11 -8.14 3.50
CA GLU A 108 -18.85 -9.33 3.07
C GLU A 108 -18.39 -9.90 1.71
N LYS A 109 -17.37 -9.27 1.07
CA LYS A 109 -16.87 -9.66 -0.25
C LYS A 109 -15.44 -10.15 -0.21
N THR A 110 -14.99 -10.70 -1.33
CA THR A 110 -13.59 -11.10 -1.56
C THR A 110 -13.14 -10.58 -2.92
N TRP A 111 -11.82 -10.50 -3.15
CA TRP A 111 -11.24 -10.07 -4.43
C TRP A 111 -11.50 -11.06 -5.58
N SER A 112 -11.87 -12.29 -5.24
CA SER A 112 -12.19 -13.32 -6.22
C SER A 112 -13.45 -14.06 -5.78
N GLU A 113 -14.33 -14.37 -6.72
CA GLU A 113 -15.44 -15.31 -6.49
C GLU A 113 -14.91 -16.76 -6.45
N TYR A 114 -14.08 -17.05 -5.46
CA TYR A 114 -13.59 -18.40 -5.27
C TYR A 114 -14.69 -19.26 -4.63
N LYS A 115 -15.52 -19.88 -5.48
CA LYS A 115 -16.48 -20.91 -5.05
C LYS A 115 -15.68 -22.15 -4.66
N GLY A 116 -15.30 -22.31 -3.40
CA GLY A 116 -14.68 -23.56 -2.98
C GLY A 116 -13.70 -23.55 -1.81
N LEU A 117 -13.45 -22.44 -1.14
CA LEU A 117 -12.75 -22.48 0.14
C LEU A 117 -13.73 -22.40 1.32
N ASN A 118 -14.67 -23.33 1.42
CA ASN A 118 -15.08 -23.81 2.72
C ASN A 118 -13.94 -24.67 3.28
N ALA A 119 -12.80 -24.05 3.53
CA ALA A 119 -11.64 -24.64 4.15
C ALA A 119 -11.88 -24.78 5.66
N GLY A 120 -12.99 -25.44 6.04
CA GLY A 120 -13.39 -25.59 7.44
C GLY A 120 -13.68 -27.02 7.86
N LYS A 121 -13.87 -27.97 6.96
CA LYS A 121 -14.28 -29.31 7.39
C LYS A 121 -13.65 -30.52 6.69
N GLU A 122 -12.95 -30.37 5.61
CA GLU A 122 -12.20 -31.51 5.04
C GLU A 122 -10.88 -31.00 4.48
N GLY A 123 -9.77 -31.43 5.06
CA GLY A 123 -8.39 -31.12 4.65
C GLY A 123 -8.00 -31.64 3.25
N LYS A 124 -8.85 -31.51 2.27
CA LYS A 124 -8.56 -31.76 0.88
C LYS A 124 -8.11 -30.46 0.23
N ARG A 125 -6.80 -30.31 0.13
CA ARG A 125 -6.18 -29.33 -0.74
C ARG A 125 -6.64 -29.61 -2.17
N LEU A 126 -7.64 -28.87 -2.65
CA LEU A 126 -7.98 -28.85 -4.05
C LEU A 126 -6.80 -28.23 -4.78
N ARG A 127 -5.97 -29.07 -5.38
CA ARG A 127 -5.00 -28.68 -6.39
C ARG A 127 -5.83 -28.09 -7.50
N SER A 128 -5.74 -26.76 -7.73
CA SER A 128 -6.34 -26.14 -8.89
C SER A 128 -5.79 -26.88 -10.11
N GLU A 129 -6.66 -27.51 -10.88
CA GLU A 129 -6.32 -27.98 -12.20
C GLU A 129 -6.04 -26.75 -13.03
N VAL A 130 -4.77 -26.41 -13.15
CA VAL A 130 -4.31 -25.46 -14.17
C VAL A 130 -4.57 -26.16 -15.48
N PRO A 131 -5.38 -25.58 -16.41
CA PRO A 131 -5.56 -26.18 -17.73
C PRO A 131 -4.20 -26.38 -18.37
N GLU A 132 -3.94 -27.57 -18.86
CA GLU A 132 -2.66 -28.03 -19.40
C GLU A 132 -2.22 -27.29 -20.67
N ASN A 133 -3.01 -26.29 -21.13
CA ASN A 133 -2.84 -25.58 -22.39
C ASN A 133 -2.44 -24.11 -22.24
N VAL A 134 -1.64 -23.78 -21.24
CA VAL A 134 -0.91 -22.50 -21.30
C VAL A 134 0.38 -22.76 -22.07
N ASP A 135 0.32 -22.60 -23.40
CA ASP A 135 1.49 -22.56 -24.27
C ASP A 135 2.50 -21.53 -23.73
N ARG A 136 3.59 -22.06 -23.15
CA ARG A 136 4.77 -21.28 -22.81
C ARG A 136 5.55 -21.01 -24.09
N LYS A 137 5.10 -20.04 -24.88
CA LYS A 137 5.91 -19.41 -25.91
C LYS A 137 6.28 -18.01 -25.39
N LEU A 138 7.45 -17.93 -24.82
CA LEU A 138 8.25 -16.73 -24.71
C LEU A 138 9.38 -16.82 -25.72
#